data_79b8f02ef6ad99a0db39d60c92b930b5
#
_entry.id   79b8f02ef6ad99a0db39d60c92b930b5
#
_cell.length_a   1.000
_cell.length_b   1.000
_cell.length_c   1.000
_cell.angle_alpha   90.00
_cell.angle_beta   90.00
_cell.angle_gamma   90.00
#
_symmetry.space_group_name_H-M   'P 1'
#
loop_
_entity.id
_entity.type
_entity.pdbx_description
1 polymer ?
#
loop_
_entity_poly.entity_id
_entity_poly.type
_entity_poly.pdbx_seq_one_letter_code
_entity_poly.pdbx_strand_id
1 'polypeptide(L)'
;MQNVRPHIRNRLRQRCLGSRFMAALSFGGSLIFFLGSCLVSLAQSPESNAISLPTELRVQAPGWWPTKGEPARGAYAGADACADCHEVKADAQEQTGMAHTATHAGESKILREHDHLAFQIGPYSYQIVTDGGKSVLAVSDSTSIFSADLLWGFGSGHMGQTFIYQRNGKFYESHVSFFAAPGALDITPGHRHSVPANLEEAAGRVIPPDEAGKCFGCHTTGSTTRNEFAPRDLLLGVTCEACHGPGAKHVAAARAKTEKRGSGLILNPSQLSRVDYVDFCGACHRTWQDVVGHLAGVGIFNVRFAPYRLENSRCWEKGDARITCVACHDPHKPLVQEPGSYDANCLECHVAAGGEKRTANRPGAACPVAAKNCVSCHMPKVSPPNLHSAFTDHWIRIVRPGSSYPE
;
A
#
# COMPACT_ATOMS: atom_id res chain seq x y z
N MET A 1 -25.49 14.23 -8.92
CA MET A 1 -25.65 12.80 -9.24
C MET A 1 -24.52 12.42 -10.17
N GLN A 2 -23.41 11.91 -9.61
CA GLN A 2 -22.23 11.52 -10.38
C GLN A 2 -22.53 10.20 -11.10
N ASN A 3 -22.19 10.15 -12.37
CA ASN A 3 -22.29 8.94 -13.20
C ASN A 3 -21.43 7.81 -12.59
N VAL A 4 -22.07 6.87 -11.92
CA VAL A 4 -21.45 5.63 -11.44
C VAL A 4 -20.98 4.85 -12.68
N ARG A 5 -19.67 4.74 -12.85
CA ARG A 5 -19.05 4.14 -14.03
C ARG A 5 -19.40 2.65 -14.20
N PRO A 6 -19.34 2.11 -15.42
CA PRO A 6 -19.78 0.75 -15.75
C PRO A 6 -19.10 -0.38 -14.97
N HIS A 7 -17.91 -0.15 -14.42
CA HIS A 7 -17.21 -1.15 -13.60
C HIS A 7 -17.97 -1.58 -12.34
N ILE A 8 -18.59 -0.63 -11.63
CA ILE A 8 -19.40 -0.97 -10.45
C ILE A 8 -20.63 -1.78 -10.85
N ARG A 9 -21.25 -1.45 -12.00
CA ARG A 9 -22.39 -2.21 -12.50
C ARG A 9 -22.03 -3.63 -12.91
N ASN A 10 -20.86 -3.86 -13.49
CA ASN A 10 -20.41 -5.21 -13.86
C ASN A 10 -20.04 -6.06 -12.63
N ARG A 11 -19.38 -5.48 -11.63
CA ARG A 11 -19.11 -6.19 -10.36
C ARG A 11 -20.42 -6.59 -9.65
N LEU A 12 -21.43 -5.72 -9.64
CA LEU A 12 -22.75 -6.02 -9.06
C LEU A 12 -23.56 -7.03 -9.90
N ARG A 13 -23.48 -6.99 -11.24
CA ARG A 13 -24.19 -7.94 -12.11
C ARG A 13 -23.64 -9.38 -11.98
N GLN A 14 -22.34 -9.56 -11.85
CA GLN A 14 -21.75 -10.88 -11.61
C GLN A 14 -22.19 -11.49 -10.28
N ARG A 15 -22.47 -10.67 -9.24
CA ARG A 15 -23.01 -11.13 -7.96
C ARG A 15 -24.47 -11.59 -8.03
N CYS A 16 -25.29 -11.04 -8.93
CA CYS A 16 -26.72 -11.38 -9.04
C CYS A 16 -27.02 -12.61 -9.89
N LEU A 17 -26.06 -13.13 -10.66
CA LEU A 17 -26.27 -14.29 -11.56
C LEU A 17 -26.03 -15.65 -10.90
N GLY A 18 -25.58 -15.70 -9.66
CA GLY A 18 -25.26 -16.93 -8.92
C GLY A 18 -26.40 -17.57 -8.12
N SER A 19 -27.61 -16.99 -8.09
CA SER A 19 -28.70 -17.55 -7.27
C SER A 19 -30.04 -17.59 -8.01
N ARG A 20 -30.18 -18.46 -8.99
CA ARG A 20 -31.47 -18.98 -9.44
C ARG A 20 -31.25 -20.33 -10.14
N PHE A 21 -31.38 -21.44 -9.42
CA PHE A 21 -31.87 -22.66 -9.99
C PHE A 21 -32.99 -23.20 -9.14
N MET A 22 -34.10 -23.34 -9.82
CA MET A 22 -35.43 -23.70 -9.32
C MET A 22 -35.53 -25.14 -8.89
N ALA A 23 -36.34 -25.35 -7.84
CA ALA A 23 -36.93 -26.63 -7.56
C ALA A 23 -37.95 -27.01 -8.66
N ALA A 24 -37.82 -28.18 -9.20
CA ALA A 24 -38.91 -28.89 -9.89
C ALA A 24 -39.10 -30.27 -9.25
N LEU A 25 -40.25 -30.43 -8.67
CA LEU A 25 -40.74 -31.74 -8.18
C LEU A 25 -41.14 -32.61 -9.37
N SER A 26 -40.76 -33.91 -9.37
CA SER A 26 -41.58 -34.96 -9.93
C SER A 26 -41.31 -36.29 -9.22
N PHE A 27 -42.39 -36.94 -8.88
CA PHE A 27 -42.55 -38.24 -8.23
C PHE A 27 -42.10 -39.42 -9.14
N GLY A 28 -41.57 -40.44 -8.52
CA GLY A 28 -41.75 -41.82 -9.02
C GLY A 28 -40.54 -42.74 -8.92
N GLY A 29 -40.67 -43.77 -8.08
CA GLY A 29 -40.08 -45.08 -8.35
C GLY A 29 -38.83 -45.48 -7.55
N SER A 30 -39.04 -46.31 -6.55
CA SER A 30 -38.03 -47.09 -5.82
C SER A 30 -37.15 -47.94 -6.72
N LEU A 31 -35.85 -47.93 -6.48
CA LEU A 31 -34.98 -49.10 -6.56
C LEU A 31 -33.75 -48.90 -5.67
N ILE A 32 -33.58 -49.76 -4.70
CA ILE A 32 -32.48 -49.79 -3.74
C ILE A 32 -31.23 -50.37 -4.48
N PHE A 33 -30.18 -49.62 -4.62
CA PHE A 33 -28.84 -50.13 -4.84
C PHE A 33 -27.89 -49.47 -3.84
N PHE A 34 -27.43 -50.23 -2.88
CA PHE A 34 -26.32 -49.89 -2.00
C PHE A 34 -25.04 -49.94 -2.85
N LEU A 35 -24.54 -48.81 -3.30
CA LEU A 35 -23.16 -48.62 -3.72
C LEU A 35 -22.55 -47.62 -2.78
N GLY A 36 -21.66 -48.09 -1.92
CA GLY A 36 -20.86 -47.29 -1.01
C GLY A 36 -19.96 -46.32 -1.81
N SER A 37 -20.46 -45.12 -2.03
CA SER A 37 -19.64 -44.01 -2.52
C SER A 37 -18.86 -43.45 -1.33
N CYS A 38 -17.57 -43.81 -1.29
CA CYS A 38 -16.58 -43.11 -0.48
C CYS A 38 -16.55 -41.65 -0.98
N LEU A 39 -17.32 -40.79 -0.36
CA LEU A 39 -17.18 -39.33 -0.51
C LEU A 39 -15.81 -38.94 0.10
N VAL A 40 -14.78 -38.95 -0.74
CA VAL A 40 -13.57 -38.21 -0.43
C VAL A 40 -13.98 -36.74 -0.47
N SER A 41 -14.37 -36.20 0.67
CA SER A 41 -14.40 -34.75 0.89
C SER A 41 -12.97 -34.25 0.68
N LEU A 42 -12.71 -33.76 -0.52
CA LEU A 42 -11.58 -32.85 -0.76
C LEU A 42 -11.89 -31.63 0.10
N ALA A 43 -11.43 -31.63 1.33
CA ALA A 43 -11.33 -30.43 2.13
C ALA A 43 -10.38 -29.49 1.37
N GLN A 44 -10.96 -28.56 0.62
CA GLN A 44 -10.20 -27.45 0.04
C GLN A 44 -9.54 -26.74 1.21
N SER A 45 -8.22 -26.59 1.12
CA SER A 45 -7.49 -25.85 2.15
C SER A 45 -8.09 -24.44 2.28
N PRO A 46 -8.23 -23.89 3.48
CA PRO A 46 -8.78 -22.54 3.70
C PRO A 46 -8.08 -21.46 2.87
N GLU A 47 -6.80 -21.67 2.52
CA GLU A 47 -5.96 -20.75 1.77
C GLU A 47 -6.40 -20.59 0.32
N SER A 48 -6.86 -21.65 -0.36
CA SER A 48 -7.29 -21.55 -1.77
C SER A 48 -8.60 -20.76 -1.95
N ASN A 49 -9.44 -20.73 -0.94
CA ASN A 49 -10.69 -19.97 -0.96
C ASN A 49 -10.50 -18.48 -0.65
N ALA A 50 -9.50 -18.15 0.16
CA ALA A 50 -9.21 -16.75 0.52
C ALA A 50 -8.76 -15.92 -0.70
N ILE A 51 -7.97 -16.50 -1.60
CA ILE A 51 -7.48 -15.82 -2.81
C ILE A 51 -8.59 -15.49 -3.81
N SER A 52 -9.70 -16.22 -3.79
CA SER A 52 -10.84 -16.01 -4.68
C SER A 52 -11.84 -14.95 -4.20
N LEU A 53 -11.71 -14.47 -2.96
CA LEU A 53 -12.62 -13.47 -2.39
C LEU A 53 -12.32 -12.06 -2.92
N PRO A 54 -13.31 -11.17 -3.03
CA PRO A 54 -13.09 -9.75 -3.25
C PRO A 54 -12.22 -9.12 -2.16
N THR A 55 -11.43 -8.12 -2.50
CA THR A 55 -10.47 -7.50 -1.57
C THR A 55 -11.11 -7.02 -0.28
N GLU A 56 -12.29 -6.40 -0.33
CA GLU A 56 -13.00 -5.94 0.86
C GLU A 56 -13.37 -7.07 1.85
N LEU A 57 -13.56 -8.28 1.37
CA LEU A 57 -13.78 -9.46 2.21
C LEU A 57 -12.48 -10.09 2.67
N ARG A 58 -11.46 -10.09 1.80
CA ARG A 58 -10.14 -10.63 2.11
C ARG A 58 -9.44 -9.87 3.23
N VAL A 59 -9.51 -8.53 3.23
CA VAL A 59 -8.92 -7.71 4.29
C VAL A 59 -9.60 -7.90 5.64
N GLN A 60 -10.79 -8.48 5.66
CA GLN A 60 -11.50 -8.86 6.88
C GLN A 60 -11.26 -10.31 7.27
N ALA A 61 -10.81 -11.15 6.33
CA ALA A 61 -10.55 -12.56 6.58
C ALA A 61 -9.19 -12.74 7.29
N PRO A 62 -9.14 -13.48 8.40
CA PRO A 62 -7.88 -13.83 9.05
C PRO A 62 -6.92 -14.51 8.08
N GLY A 63 -5.65 -14.12 8.10
CA GLY A 63 -4.58 -14.78 7.37
C GLY A 63 -4.54 -14.57 5.85
N TRP A 64 -5.48 -13.85 5.25
CA TRP A 64 -5.41 -13.57 3.82
C TRP A 64 -4.34 -12.53 3.48
N TRP A 65 -4.32 -11.43 4.22
CA TRP A 65 -3.32 -10.40 4.04
C TRP A 65 -2.06 -10.80 4.79
N PRO A 66 -0.88 -10.92 4.14
CA PRO A 66 0.29 -11.51 4.78
C PRO A 66 0.71 -10.85 6.09
N THR A 67 0.49 -9.54 6.22
CA THR A 67 0.84 -8.76 7.41
C THR A 67 -0.31 -8.50 8.37
N LYS A 68 -1.55 -8.85 7.97
CA LYS A 68 -2.75 -8.70 8.78
C LYS A 68 -3.27 -10.08 9.12
N GLY A 69 -3.15 -10.53 10.32
CA GLY A 69 -3.77 -11.77 10.69
C GLY A 69 -3.07 -12.51 11.79
N GLU A 70 -3.29 -13.78 11.77
CA GLU A 70 -3.06 -14.75 12.81
C GLU A 70 -1.61 -15.03 13.20
N PRO A 71 -0.59 -14.91 12.34
CA PRO A 71 0.68 -15.50 12.71
C PRO A 71 1.30 -14.79 13.89
N ALA A 72 1.61 -15.55 14.92
CA ALA A 72 2.48 -15.10 15.98
C ALA A 72 3.85 -14.71 15.41
N ARG A 73 4.60 -13.84 16.10
CA ARG A 73 5.93 -13.37 15.67
C ARG A 73 6.86 -14.52 15.24
N GLY A 74 6.78 -15.67 15.89
CA GLY A 74 7.58 -16.84 15.54
C GLY A 74 7.27 -17.51 14.19
N ALA A 75 6.19 -17.10 13.49
CA ALA A 75 5.91 -17.54 12.13
C ALA A 75 6.70 -16.76 11.08
N TYR A 76 7.24 -15.60 11.43
CA TYR A 76 8.07 -14.77 10.57
C TYR A 76 9.54 -15.15 10.72
N ALA A 77 10.22 -15.35 9.59
CA ALA A 77 11.64 -15.71 9.54
C ALA A 77 12.56 -14.49 9.63
N GLY A 78 12.09 -13.32 9.18
CA GLY A 78 12.89 -12.11 9.01
C GLY A 78 13.62 -12.04 7.67
N ALA A 79 13.96 -10.83 7.25
CA ALA A 79 14.59 -10.57 5.94
C ALA A 79 15.94 -11.28 5.78
N ASP A 80 16.75 -11.38 6.83
CA ASP A 80 18.07 -12.04 6.80
C ASP A 80 17.95 -13.51 6.40
N ALA A 81 16.95 -14.23 6.93
CA ALA A 81 16.73 -15.62 6.57
C ALA A 81 16.31 -15.82 5.10
N CYS A 82 15.72 -14.79 4.50
CA CYS A 82 15.40 -14.77 3.06
C CYS A 82 16.66 -14.50 2.24
N ALA A 83 17.54 -13.61 2.71
CA ALA A 83 18.80 -13.24 2.06
C ALA A 83 19.74 -14.43 1.89
N ASP A 84 19.76 -15.40 2.82
CA ASP A 84 20.55 -16.63 2.72
C ASP A 84 20.41 -17.38 1.37
N CYS A 85 19.24 -17.26 0.71
CA CYS A 85 18.96 -17.93 -0.56
C CYS A 85 18.55 -16.94 -1.67
N HIS A 86 18.05 -15.76 -1.33
CA HIS A 86 17.53 -14.75 -2.25
C HIS A 86 18.33 -13.43 -2.16
N GLU A 87 19.65 -13.50 -1.95
CA GLU A 87 20.57 -12.38 -1.71
C GLU A 87 20.30 -11.17 -2.64
N VAL A 88 20.37 -11.38 -3.95
CA VAL A 88 20.19 -10.29 -4.93
C VAL A 88 18.83 -9.58 -4.80
N LYS A 89 17.78 -10.32 -4.42
CA LYS A 89 16.43 -9.75 -4.23
C LYS A 89 16.33 -9.04 -2.88
N ALA A 90 16.94 -9.58 -1.85
CA ALA A 90 16.97 -9.00 -0.52
C ALA A 90 17.72 -7.66 -0.54
N ASP A 91 18.92 -7.63 -1.11
CA ASP A 91 19.75 -6.43 -1.22
C ASP A 91 19.05 -5.32 -2.00
N ALA A 92 18.38 -5.67 -3.10
CA ALA A 92 17.66 -4.70 -3.89
C ALA A 92 16.41 -4.18 -3.17
N GLN A 93 15.68 -5.03 -2.45
CA GLN A 93 14.49 -4.68 -1.69
C GLN A 93 14.83 -3.80 -0.49
N GLU A 94 15.92 -4.05 0.19
CA GLU A 94 16.41 -3.22 1.31
C GLU A 94 16.67 -1.77 0.89
N GLN A 95 17.03 -1.53 -0.37
CA GLN A 95 17.25 -0.18 -0.89
C GLN A 95 15.95 0.54 -1.27
N THR A 96 14.79 -0.10 -1.18
CA THR A 96 13.51 0.50 -1.54
C THR A 96 13.00 1.45 -0.46
N GLY A 97 12.23 2.46 -0.86
CA GLY A 97 11.50 3.29 0.10
C GLY A 97 10.50 2.49 0.96
N MET A 98 10.04 1.34 0.49
CA MET A 98 9.15 0.44 1.24
C MET A 98 9.86 -0.19 2.44
N ALA A 99 11.12 -0.59 2.31
CA ALA A 99 11.89 -1.14 3.41
C ALA A 99 12.07 -0.14 4.57
N HIS A 100 12.01 1.15 4.27
CA HIS A 100 12.26 2.23 5.22
C HIS A 100 11.00 3.03 5.59
N THR A 101 9.81 2.46 5.39
CA THR A 101 8.54 3.15 5.68
C THR A 101 8.29 3.39 7.17
N ALA A 102 8.96 2.68 8.04
CA ALA A 102 9.00 2.90 9.49
C ALA A 102 10.38 2.61 10.05
N THR A 103 10.83 3.45 10.97
CA THR A 103 12.09 3.29 11.71
C THR A 103 11.88 3.64 13.18
N HIS A 104 12.73 3.12 14.08
CA HIS A 104 12.83 3.73 15.41
C HIS A 104 13.30 5.18 15.27
N ALA A 105 12.73 6.09 16.06
CA ALA A 105 13.08 7.50 15.97
C ALA A 105 14.58 7.74 16.15
N GLY A 106 15.21 7.04 17.10
CA GLY A 106 16.66 7.12 17.33
C GLY A 106 17.52 6.60 16.17
N GLU A 107 16.96 5.79 15.27
CA GLU A 107 17.62 5.25 14.07
C GLU A 107 17.27 6.05 12.81
N SER A 108 16.33 6.98 12.90
CA SER A 108 15.91 7.80 11.76
C SER A 108 17.11 8.58 11.20
N LYS A 109 17.40 8.37 9.91
CA LYS A 109 18.43 9.13 9.20
C LYS A 109 18.12 10.63 9.24
N ILE A 110 16.85 11.01 9.06
CA ILE A 110 16.41 12.42 9.10
C ILE A 110 16.75 13.06 10.44
N LEU A 111 16.37 12.41 11.55
CA LEU A 111 16.57 12.96 12.87
C LEU A 111 18.05 13.00 13.27
N ARG A 112 18.88 12.13 12.71
CA ARG A 112 20.35 12.17 12.92
C ARG A 112 21.03 13.23 12.07
N GLU A 113 20.53 13.52 10.88
CA GLU A 113 21.06 14.55 9.99
C GLU A 113 20.54 15.95 10.34
N HIS A 114 19.43 16.02 11.09
CA HIS A 114 18.81 17.24 11.58
C HIS A 114 18.61 17.13 13.10
N ASP A 115 19.69 17.26 13.85
CA ASP A 115 19.71 17.10 15.31
C ASP A 115 18.85 18.13 16.05
N HIS A 116 18.52 19.23 15.41
CA HIS A 116 17.61 20.25 15.90
C HIS A 116 16.68 20.75 14.79
N LEU A 117 15.41 20.40 14.91
CA LEU A 117 14.34 20.88 14.03
C LEU A 117 13.40 21.81 14.81
N ALA A 118 12.96 22.90 14.19
CA ALA A 118 12.06 23.87 14.82
C ALA A 118 10.91 24.26 13.88
N PHE A 119 9.75 24.58 14.46
CA PHE A 119 8.57 25.10 13.78
C PHE A 119 7.75 25.96 14.71
N GLN A 120 6.96 26.89 14.17
CA GLN A 120 6.07 27.74 14.97
C GLN A 120 4.73 27.94 14.30
N ILE A 121 3.64 27.84 15.09
CA ILE A 121 2.30 28.21 14.65
C ILE A 121 1.56 28.94 15.78
N GLY A 122 1.17 30.19 15.54
CA GLY A 122 0.56 31.03 16.57
C GLY A 122 1.46 31.14 17.82
N PRO A 123 0.93 30.86 19.03
CA PRO A 123 1.70 30.92 20.26
C PRO A 123 2.60 29.69 20.50
N TYR A 124 2.47 28.61 19.67
CA TYR A 124 3.15 27.34 19.92
C TYR A 124 4.47 27.26 19.18
N SER A 125 5.54 26.96 19.93
CA SER A 125 6.88 26.67 19.41
C SER A 125 7.14 25.17 19.51
N TYR A 126 7.58 24.55 18.43
CA TYR A 126 7.90 23.14 18.31
C TYR A 126 9.40 22.98 18.15
N GLN A 127 9.95 21.99 18.84
CA GLN A 127 11.33 21.57 18.69
C GLN A 127 11.38 20.04 18.66
N ILE A 128 12.17 19.47 17.76
CA ILE A 128 12.60 18.08 17.84
C ILE A 128 14.10 18.11 18.00
N VAL A 129 14.58 17.58 19.11
CA VAL A 129 16.00 17.51 19.44
C VAL A 129 16.41 16.04 19.49
N THR A 130 17.51 15.73 18.80
CA THR A 130 18.08 14.38 18.76
C THR A 130 19.47 14.40 19.36
N ASP A 131 19.67 13.61 20.41
CA ASP A 131 20.94 13.41 21.08
C ASP A 131 21.11 11.95 21.50
N GLY A 132 22.32 11.38 21.29
CA GLY A 132 22.67 10.04 21.73
C GLY A 132 21.70 8.93 21.26
N GLY A 133 21.08 9.07 20.08
CA GLY A 133 20.10 8.11 19.55
C GLY A 133 18.70 8.22 20.17
N LYS A 134 18.44 9.28 20.90
CA LYS A 134 17.13 9.61 21.46
C LYS A 134 16.61 10.90 20.82
N SER A 135 15.36 10.90 20.38
CA SER A 135 14.70 12.07 19.81
C SER A 135 13.51 12.47 20.65
N VAL A 136 13.43 13.76 20.98
CA VAL A 136 12.41 14.33 21.86
C VAL A 136 11.65 15.41 21.11
N LEU A 137 10.32 15.31 21.08
CA LEU A 137 9.44 16.39 20.69
C LEU A 137 9.19 17.28 21.93
N ALA A 138 9.44 18.56 21.81
CA ALA A 138 9.02 19.58 22.77
C ALA A 138 8.08 20.56 22.08
N VAL A 139 6.95 20.87 22.72
CA VAL A 139 6.00 21.90 22.30
C VAL A 139 5.75 22.82 23.44
N SER A 140 5.90 24.11 23.23
CA SER A 140 5.73 25.12 24.29
C SER A 140 4.84 26.27 23.85
N ASP A 141 4.12 26.83 24.81
CA ASP A 141 3.49 28.14 24.73
C ASP A 141 4.17 29.11 25.73
N SER A 142 3.58 30.26 25.96
CA SER A 142 4.13 31.26 26.89
C SER A 142 4.16 30.80 28.35
N THR A 143 3.48 29.72 28.72
CA THR A 143 3.24 29.31 30.12
C THR A 143 3.66 27.90 30.46
N SER A 144 3.69 27.00 29.46
CA SER A 144 3.82 25.58 29.68
C SER A 144 4.65 24.91 28.58
N ILE A 145 5.23 23.76 28.90
CA ILE A 145 5.98 22.92 27.97
C ILE A 145 5.43 21.51 28.05
N PHE A 146 5.11 20.95 26.88
CA PHE A 146 4.88 19.53 26.67
C PHE A 146 6.17 18.89 26.14
N SER A 147 6.49 17.68 26.60
CA SER A 147 7.64 16.92 26.09
C SER A 147 7.29 15.45 25.99
N ALA A 148 7.73 14.79 24.90
CA ALA A 148 7.57 13.36 24.69
C ALA A 148 8.74 12.77 23.89
N ASP A 149 9.15 11.56 24.28
CA ASP A 149 10.11 10.78 23.50
C ASP A 149 9.43 10.28 22.23
N LEU A 150 10.03 10.53 21.09
CA LEU A 150 9.59 9.96 19.81
C LEU A 150 10.00 8.49 19.74
N LEU A 151 9.06 7.62 19.40
CA LEU A 151 9.29 6.18 19.29
C LEU A 151 9.58 5.75 17.86
N TRP A 152 8.77 6.22 16.91
CA TRP A 152 8.88 5.84 15.50
C TRP A 152 8.76 7.05 14.58
N GLY A 153 9.48 6.96 13.45
CA GLY A 153 9.29 7.81 12.29
C GLY A 153 8.63 7.01 11.17
N PHE A 154 7.50 7.51 10.65
CA PHE A 154 6.78 6.91 9.51
C PHE A 154 7.05 7.70 8.24
N GLY A 155 7.49 6.99 7.21
CA GLY A 155 7.94 7.52 5.93
C GLY A 155 9.42 7.28 5.69
N SER A 156 9.77 6.95 4.45
CA SER A 156 11.16 6.65 4.05
C SER A 156 12.09 7.88 4.01
N GLY A 157 11.56 9.07 4.28
CA GLY A 157 12.33 10.31 4.20
C GLY A 157 12.39 10.95 2.81
N HIS A 158 12.10 10.25 1.73
CA HIS A 158 12.11 10.84 0.39
C HIS A 158 11.14 12.01 0.20
N MET A 159 9.98 11.94 0.82
CA MET A 159 8.98 13.01 0.83
C MET A 159 8.94 13.70 2.18
N GLY A 160 9.07 12.94 3.25
CA GLY A 160 9.01 13.39 4.62
C GLY A 160 8.92 12.24 5.60
N GLN A 161 8.78 12.59 6.88
CA GLN A 161 8.61 11.63 7.96
C GLN A 161 7.70 12.20 9.03
N THR A 162 6.68 11.42 9.42
CA THR A 162 5.76 11.72 10.52
C THR A 162 6.20 10.96 11.77
N PHE A 163 6.06 11.56 12.93
CA PHE A 163 6.58 10.99 14.17
C PHE A 163 5.45 10.52 15.08
N ILE A 164 5.69 9.35 15.71
CA ILE A 164 4.76 8.73 16.65
C ILE A 164 5.43 8.67 18.03
N TYR A 165 4.68 9.07 19.06
CA TYR A 165 5.07 8.95 20.44
C TYR A 165 3.99 8.24 21.27
N GLN A 166 4.33 7.85 22.51
CA GLN A 166 3.38 7.22 23.43
C GLN A 166 3.29 8.02 24.73
N ARG A 167 2.06 8.19 25.22
CA ARG A 167 1.78 8.81 26.51
C ARG A 167 0.59 8.10 27.17
N ASN A 168 0.73 7.76 28.44
CA ASN A 168 -0.32 7.09 29.22
C ASN A 168 -0.92 5.84 28.50
N GLY A 169 -0.05 5.04 27.86
CA GLY A 169 -0.44 3.84 27.14
C GLY A 169 -1.12 4.06 25.79
N LYS A 170 -1.33 5.33 25.37
CA LYS A 170 -1.93 5.67 24.08
C LYS A 170 -0.86 6.14 23.10
N PHE A 171 -1.05 5.82 21.81
CA PHE A 171 -0.22 6.36 20.74
C PHE A 171 -0.75 7.70 20.26
N TYR A 172 0.17 8.56 19.90
CA TYR A 172 -0.09 9.90 19.37
C TYR A 172 0.70 10.11 18.08
N GLU A 173 0.06 10.73 17.11
CA GLU A 173 0.71 11.29 15.92
C GLU A 173 1.09 12.74 16.21
N SER A 174 2.36 13.08 16.04
CA SER A 174 2.84 14.44 16.21
C SER A 174 2.08 15.42 15.30
N HIS A 175 1.78 16.62 15.81
CA HIS A 175 1.17 17.68 15.03
C HIS A 175 2.05 18.18 13.87
N VAL A 176 3.36 17.96 13.97
CA VAL A 176 4.34 18.35 12.96
C VAL A 176 5.07 17.13 12.39
N SER A 177 5.36 17.19 11.11
CA SER A 177 6.16 16.23 10.34
C SER A 177 7.34 16.92 9.69
N PHE A 178 8.41 16.19 9.42
CA PHE A 178 9.49 16.65 8.58
C PHE A 178 9.11 16.47 7.10
N PHE A 179 9.42 17.48 6.27
CA PHE A 179 9.24 17.42 4.82
C PHE A 179 10.60 17.62 4.14
N ALA A 180 10.93 16.71 3.24
CA ALA A 180 12.25 16.67 2.60
C ALA A 180 12.51 17.88 1.65
N ALA A 181 11.49 18.32 0.90
CA ALA A 181 11.68 19.42 -0.07
C ALA A 181 12.04 20.75 0.61
N PRO A 182 11.32 21.22 1.66
CA PRO A 182 11.76 22.39 2.42
C PRO A 182 12.91 22.07 3.39
N GLY A 183 13.20 20.79 3.71
CA GLY A 183 14.17 20.42 4.72
C GLY A 183 13.77 20.86 6.15
N ALA A 184 12.47 20.92 6.45
CA ALA A 184 11.94 21.54 7.65
C ALA A 184 10.68 20.84 8.17
N LEU A 185 10.27 21.19 9.38
CA LEU A 185 8.97 20.81 9.93
C LEU A 185 7.85 21.64 9.31
N ASP A 186 6.70 21.00 9.13
CA ASP A 186 5.41 21.65 8.87
C ASP A 186 4.30 20.76 9.43
N ILE A 187 3.05 21.21 9.34
CA ILE A 187 1.89 20.52 9.89
C ILE A 187 1.73 19.12 9.24
N THR A 188 1.54 18.11 10.07
CA THR A 188 1.33 16.73 9.64
C THR A 188 0.11 16.62 8.73
N PRO A 189 0.21 15.92 7.58
CA PRO A 189 -0.90 15.72 6.66
C PRO A 189 -2.11 15.08 7.36
N GLY A 190 -3.28 15.73 7.24
CA GLY A 190 -4.50 15.32 7.92
C GLY A 190 -4.80 16.08 9.22
N HIS A 191 -3.83 16.78 9.76
CA HIS A 191 -4.07 17.73 10.86
C HIS A 191 -4.62 19.06 10.32
N ARG A 192 -5.32 19.79 11.19
CA ARG A 192 -5.84 21.13 10.84
C ARG A 192 -4.70 22.13 10.74
N HIS A 193 -4.74 22.98 9.73
CA HIS A 193 -3.79 24.08 9.54
C HIS A 193 -4.17 25.35 10.35
N SER A 194 -5.19 25.30 11.19
CA SER A 194 -5.50 26.35 12.15
C SER A 194 -4.60 26.26 13.38
N VAL A 195 -4.43 27.38 14.06
CA VAL A 195 -3.73 27.40 15.36
C VAL A 195 -4.45 26.46 16.33
N PRO A 196 -3.74 25.51 16.98
CA PRO A 196 -4.32 24.60 17.97
C PRO A 196 -4.98 25.35 19.13
N ALA A 197 -6.04 24.79 19.69
CA ALA A 197 -6.79 25.44 20.77
C ALA A 197 -6.08 25.38 22.13
N ASN A 198 -5.19 24.40 22.32
CA ASN A 198 -4.45 24.19 23.54
C ASN A 198 -3.15 23.41 23.27
N LEU A 199 -2.28 23.31 24.27
CA LEU A 199 -0.97 22.67 24.18
C LEU A 199 -1.07 21.17 23.88
N GLU A 200 -2.12 20.49 24.33
CA GLU A 200 -2.31 19.05 24.05
C GLU A 200 -2.63 18.82 22.58
N GLU A 201 -3.53 19.62 21.99
CA GLU A 201 -3.81 19.60 20.54
C GLU A 201 -2.57 20.01 19.74
N ALA A 202 -1.79 20.98 20.22
CA ALA A 202 -0.54 21.38 19.61
C ALA A 202 0.51 20.25 19.61
N ALA A 203 0.54 19.43 20.64
CA ALA A 203 1.48 18.29 20.71
C ALA A 203 1.15 17.19 19.67
N GLY A 204 -0.13 16.99 19.37
CA GLY A 204 -0.57 15.99 18.40
C GLY A 204 -1.93 15.40 18.72
N ARG A 205 -2.32 14.40 17.98
CA ARG A 205 -3.60 13.71 18.16
C ARG A 205 -3.43 12.27 18.63
N VAL A 206 -4.36 11.80 19.42
CA VAL A 206 -4.46 10.37 19.78
C VAL A 206 -4.72 9.55 18.51
N ILE A 207 -4.00 8.45 18.38
CA ILE A 207 -4.27 7.42 17.37
C ILE A 207 -5.10 6.33 18.06
N PRO A 208 -6.38 6.15 17.69
CA PRO A 208 -7.19 5.04 18.21
C PRO A 208 -6.57 3.67 17.86
N PRO A 209 -6.82 2.61 18.63
CA PRO A 209 -6.20 1.29 18.41
C PRO A 209 -6.46 0.71 17.01
N ASP A 210 -7.66 0.88 16.47
CA ASP A 210 -8.02 0.44 15.12
C ASP A 210 -7.31 1.25 14.01
N GLU A 211 -7.07 2.54 14.24
CA GLU A 211 -6.28 3.38 13.35
C GLU A 211 -4.79 3.03 13.46
N ALA A 212 -4.27 2.77 14.66
CA ALA A 212 -2.90 2.31 14.84
C ALA A 212 -2.64 1.03 14.04
N GLY A 213 -3.55 0.04 14.11
CA GLY A 213 -3.46 -1.16 13.30
C GLY A 213 -3.36 -0.89 11.79
N LYS A 214 -4.07 0.12 11.29
CA LYS A 214 -4.01 0.54 9.87
C LYS A 214 -2.68 1.23 9.55
N CYS A 215 -2.23 2.16 10.39
CA CYS A 215 -0.96 2.86 10.18
C CYS A 215 0.20 1.87 10.14
N PHE A 216 0.35 1.08 11.20
CA PHE A 216 1.43 0.09 11.29
C PHE A 216 1.29 -1.04 10.26
N GLY A 217 0.07 -1.45 9.90
CA GLY A 217 -0.18 -2.48 8.88
C GLY A 217 0.33 -2.11 7.49
N CYS A 218 0.46 -0.82 7.18
CA CYS A 218 1.01 -0.34 5.90
C CYS A 218 2.49 0.05 5.98
N HIS A 219 3.00 0.33 7.18
CA HIS A 219 4.35 0.84 7.38
C HIS A 219 5.31 -0.19 7.99
N THR A 220 4.80 -1.34 8.44
CA THR A 220 5.60 -2.40 9.06
C THR A 220 5.21 -3.77 8.54
N THR A 221 6.01 -4.78 8.85
CA THR A 221 5.76 -6.18 8.55
C THR A 221 5.32 -6.90 9.83
N GLY A 222 4.24 -7.69 9.78
CA GLY A 222 3.79 -8.49 10.93
C GLY A 222 3.32 -7.67 12.13
N SER A 223 2.66 -6.52 11.88
CA SER A 223 2.20 -5.60 12.93
C SER A 223 0.99 -6.08 13.73
N THR A 224 0.37 -7.16 13.31
CA THR A 224 -0.84 -7.71 13.97
C THR A 224 -0.63 -9.16 14.35
N THR A 225 -1.21 -9.54 15.48
CA THR A 225 -1.33 -10.93 15.93
C THR A 225 -2.79 -11.17 16.28
N ARG A 226 -3.41 -12.23 15.75
CA ARG A 226 -4.83 -12.53 15.93
C ARG A 226 -5.75 -11.34 15.60
N ASN A 227 -5.41 -10.63 14.50
CA ASN A 227 -6.09 -9.41 14.05
C ASN A 227 -6.01 -8.21 15.02
N GLU A 228 -5.20 -8.29 16.06
CA GLU A 228 -4.95 -7.19 16.98
C GLU A 228 -3.58 -6.55 16.72
N PHE A 229 -3.51 -5.25 16.88
CA PHE A 229 -2.22 -4.52 16.79
C PHE A 229 -1.28 -4.97 17.91
N ALA A 230 -0.10 -5.46 17.52
CA ALA A 230 0.90 -6.03 18.43
C ALA A 230 2.22 -5.20 18.37
N PRO A 231 2.29 -4.07 19.10
CA PRO A 231 3.43 -3.16 19.01
C PRO A 231 4.76 -3.73 19.52
N ARG A 232 4.74 -4.86 20.20
CA ARG A 232 5.95 -5.54 20.70
C ARG A 232 6.59 -6.47 19.67
N ASP A 233 5.84 -6.82 18.62
CA ASP A 233 6.23 -7.83 17.64
C ASP A 233 6.55 -7.20 16.27
N LEU A 234 6.68 -5.88 16.21
CA LEU A 234 6.90 -5.14 14.96
C LEU A 234 8.21 -5.53 14.27
N LEU A 235 8.12 -5.80 12.98
CA LEU A 235 9.23 -5.75 12.05
C LEU A 235 9.08 -4.44 11.27
N LEU A 236 9.97 -3.47 11.54
CA LEU A 236 9.87 -2.13 10.95
C LEU A 236 10.13 -2.19 9.44
N GLY A 237 9.43 -1.33 8.71
CA GLY A 237 9.45 -1.32 7.25
C GLY A 237 8.61 -2.43 6.60
N VAL A 238 8.35 -2.26 5.32
CA VAL A 238 7.69 -3.27 4.46
C VAL A 238 8.79 -4.15 3.86
N THR A 239 9.05 -5.30 4.53
CA THR A 239 10.07 -6.27 4.12
C THR A 239 9.47 -7.41 3.30
N CYS A 240 10.26 -8.45 2.99
CA CYS A 240 9.84 -9.59 2.16
C CYS A 240 8.49 -10.18 2.59
N GLU A 241 8.33 -10.43 3.87
CA GLU A 241 7.16 -11.12 4.44
C GLU A 241 5.90 -10.24 4.52
N ALA A 242 6.04 -8.93 4.30
CA ALA A 242 4.87 -8.05 4.13
C ALA A 242 4.07 -8.38 2.87
N CYS A 243 4.75 -8.88 1.84
CA CYS A 243 4.14 -9.26 0.56
C CYS A 243 4.02 -10.77 0.38
N HIS A 244 5.00 -11.52 0.89
CA HIS A 244 5.08 -12.96 0.69
C HIS A 244 4.47 -13.78 1.83
N GLY A 245 4.11 -13.13 2.94
CA GLY A 245 3.59 -13.79 4.13
C GLY A 245 4.67 -14.40 5.01
N PRO A 246 4.28 -14.98 6.17
CA PRO A 246 5.18 -15.54 7.15
C PRO A 246 6.00 -16.68 6.59
N GLY A 247 7.33 -16.54 6.56
CA GLY A 247 8.25 -17.41 5.84
C GLY A 247 8.89 -18.54 6.64
N ALA A 248 8.67 -18.64 7.97
CA ALA A 248 9.40 -19.61 8.79
C ALA A 248 9.23 -21.06 8.31
N LYS A 249 8.03 -21.47 7.89
CA LYS A 249 7.78 -22.80 7.34
C LYS A 249 8.49 -23.03 6.01
N HIS A 250 8.49 -22.03 5.12
CA HIS A 250 9.20 -22.07 3.85
C HIS A 250 10.70 -22.21 4.08
N VAL A 251 11.29 -21.37 4.92
CA VAL A 251 12.73 -21.44 5.26
C VAL A 251 13.11 -22.80 5.83
N ALA A 252 12.31 -23.33 6.77
CA ALA A 252 12.56 -24.64 7.35
C ALA A 252 12.51 -25.76 6.30
N ALA A 253 11.49 -25.77 5.43
CA ALA A 253 11.34 -26.77 4.40
C ALA A 253 12.43 -26.68 3.31
N ALA A 254 12.81 -25.46 2.92
CA ALA A 254 13.89 -25.23 1.97
C ALA A 254 15.25 -25.71 2.50
N ARG A 255 15.58 -25.38 3.76
CA ARG A 255 16.82 -25.87 4.42
C ARG A 255 16.82 -27.39 4.57
N ALA A 256 15.68 -28.00 4.86
CA ALA A 256 15.54 -29.46 4.93
C ALA A 256 15.48 -30.13 3.54
N LYS A 257 15.45 -29.36 2.44
CA LYS A 257 15.26 -29.86 1.06
C LYS A 257 13.98 -30.69 0.88
N THR A 258 12.95 -30.38 1.66
CA THR A 258 11.65 -31.09 1.63
C THR A 258 10.58 -30.30 0.89
N GLU A 259 10.86 -29.04 0.56
CA GLU A 259 9.90 -28.20 -0.14
C GLU A 259 9.75 -28.64 -1.60
N LYS A 260 8.49 -28.79 -2.01
CA LYS A 260 8.12 -29.01 -3.41
C LYS A 260 7.73 -27.68 -4.05
N ARG A 261 8.11 -27.48 -5.31
CA ARG A 261 7.70 -26.29 -6.07
C ARG A 261 6.17 -26.17 -6.05
N GLY A 262 5.66 -25.01 -5.66
CA GLY A 262 4.22 -24.77 -5.53
C GLY A 262 3.59 -25.34 -4.24
N SER A 263 4.39 -25.59 -3.21
CA SER A 263 3.93 -26.11 -1.91
C SER A 263 2.93 -25.19 -1.19
N GLY A 264 2.82 -23.93 -1.60
CA GLY A 264 1.97 -22.93 -0.93
C GLY A 264 2.48 -22.48 0.44
N LEU A 265 3.73 -22.80 0.79
CA LEU A 265 4.34 -22.39 2.07
C LEU A 265 4.70 -20.91 2.11
N ILE A 266 4.73 -20.26 0.95
CA ILE A 266 4.98 -18.83 0.77
C ILE A 266 4.06 -18.29 -0.33
N LEU A 267 3.50 -17.11 -0.14
CA LEU A 267 2.65 -16.49 -1.17
C LEU A 267 3.52 -15.99 -2.33
N ASN A 268 3.09 -16.26 -3.55
CA ASN A 268 3.64 -15.62 -4.74
C ASN A 268 2.60 -14.69 -5.37
N PRO A 269 2.70 -13.36 -5.17
CA PRO A 269 1.71 -12.41 -5.70
C PRO A 269 1.58 -12.43 -7.23
N SER A 270 2.59 -12.91 -7.97
CA SER A 270 2.50 -13.01 -9.44
C SER A 270 1.44 -13.99 -9.96
N GLN A 271 0.91 -14.83 -9.06
CA GLN A 271 -0.19 -15.77 -9.39
C GLN A 271 -1.58 -15.14 -9.21
N LEU A 272 -1.66 -13.93 -8.68
CA LEU A 272 -2.92 -13.22 -8.52
C LEU A 272 -3.48 -12.78 -9.88
N SER A 273 -4.80 -12.72 -9.99
CA SER A 273 -5.44 -12.09 -11.14
C SER A 273 -5.06 -10.62 -11.25
N ARG A 274 -5.21 -10.02 -12.43
CA ARG A 274 -4.91 -8.59 -12.63
C ARG A 274 -5.56 -7.68 -11.58
N VAL A 275 -6.83 -7.89 -11.31
CA VAL A 275 -7.59 -7.09 -10.34
C VAL A 275 -7.08 -7.34 -8.93
N ASP A 276 -6.93 -8.60 -8.55
CA ASP A 276 -6.41 -8.96 -7.24
C ASP A 276 -4.99 -8.46 -7.00
N TYR A 277 -4.16 -8.42 -8.05
CA TYR A 277 -2.80 -7.92 -7.94
C TYR A 277 -2.76 -6.41 -7.66
N VAL A 278 -3.60 -5.64 -8.35
CA VAL A 278 -3.70 -4.19 -8.12
C VAL A 278 -4.30 -3.91 -6.75
N ASP A 279 -5.33 -4.63 -6.35
CA ASP A 279 -5.93 -4.55 -5.02
C ASP A 279 -4.94 -4.98 -3.92
N PHE A 280 -4.08 -5.96 -4.19
CA PHE A 280 -3.02 -6.39 -3.27
C PHE A 280 -2.05 -5.22 -2.94
N CYS A 281 -1.58 -4.51 -3.94
CA CYS A 281 -0.81 -3.28 -3.73
C CYS A 281 -1.67 -2.19 -3.07
N GLY A 282 -2.93 -2.12 -3.47
CA GLY A 282 -3.93 -1.16 -3.00
C GLY A 282 -4.21 -1.23 -1.52
N ALA A 283 -4.00 -2.37 -0.86
CA ALA A 283 -4.24 -2.47 0.58
C ALA A 283 -3.36 -1.52 1.42
N CYS A 284 -2.19 -1.12 0.89
CA CYS A 284 -1.36 -0.04 1.45
C CYS A 284 -1.49 1.25 0.62
N HIS A 285 -1.61 1.14 -0.70
CA HIS A 285 -1.67 2.26 -1.64
C HIS A 285 -3.08 2.71 -2.01
N ARG A 286 -4.11 2.25 -1.30
CA ARG A 286 -5.53 2.53 -1.43
C ARG A 286 -6.17 1.92 -2.69
N THR A 287 -7.06 0.99 -2.45
CA THR A 287 -7.88 0.34 -3.49
C THR A 287 -8.93 1.31 -4.03
N TRP A 288 -9.58 0.93 -5.14
CA TRP A 288 -10.76 1.64 -5.63
C TRP A 288 -11.85 1.76 -4.57
N GLN A 289 -12.12 0.67 -3.83
CA GLN A 289 -13.15 0.64 -2.80
C GLN A 289 -12.82 1.55 -1.62
N ASP A 290 -11.55 1.64 -1.22
CA ASP A 290 -11.14 2.56 -0.16
C ASP A 290 -11.48 4.01 -0.52
N VAL A 291 -11.19 4.42 -1.76
CA VAL A 291 -11.41 5.81 -2.18
C VAL A 291 -12.90 6.11 -2.38
N VAL A 292 -13.62 5.24 -3.09
CA VAL A 292 -15.04 5.48 -3.39
C VAL A 292 -15.93 5.28 -2.16
N GLY A 293 -15.58 4.33 -1.29
CA GLY A 293 -16.40 4.00 -0.12
C GLY A 293 -16.09 4.83 1.13
N HIS A 294 -14.82 5.19 1.36
CA HIS A 294 -14.39 5.77 2.64
C HIS A 294 -13.68 7.12 2.50
N LEU A 295 -13.13 7.43 1.33
CA LEU A 295 -12.34 8.63 1.08
C LEU A 295 -12.98 9.52 0.00
N ALA A 296 -14.29 9.42 -0.19
CA ALA A 296 -15.01 10.28 -1.11
C ALA A 296 -14.82 11.76 -0.74
N GLY A 297 -14.49 12.61 -1.74
CA GLY A 297 -14.30 14.04 -1.53
C GLY A 297 -12.89 14.48 -1.14
N VAL A 298 -11.89 13.58 -1.15
CA VAL A 298 -10.48 13.98 -0.91
C VAL A 298 -9.88 14.79 -2.07
N GLY A 299 -10.60 14.90 -3.20
CA GLY A 299 -10.24 15.79 -4.33
C GLY A 299 -8.83 15.49 -4.85
N ILE A 300 -8.04 16.55 -5.06
CA ILE A 300 -6.67 16.48 -5.61
C ILE A 300 -5.74 15.54 -4.80
N PHE A 301 -6.03 15.30 -3.52
CA PHE A 301 -5.21 14.41 -2.69
C PHE A 301 -5.29 12.95 -3.12
N ASN A 302 -6.27 12.55 -3.94
CA ASN A 302 -6.38 11.18 -4.45
C ASN A 302 -5.28 10.82 -5.47
N VAL A 303 -4.50 11.80 -5.96
CA VAL A 303 -3.32 11.56 -6.82
C VAL A 303 -2.32 10.59 -6.20
N ARG A 304 -2.27 10.53 -4.86
CA ARG A 304 -1.39 9.62 -4.09
C ARG A 304 -1.85 8.17 -4.12
N PHE A 305 -3.07 7.89 -4.57
CA PHE A 305 -3.69 6.57 -4.54
C PHE A 305 -3.54 5.89 -5.89
N ALA A 306 -2.32 5.45 -6.20
CA ALA A 306 -1.92 4.93 -7.50
C ALA A 306 -2.84 3.81 -8.03
N PRO A 307 -3.28 2.80 -7.27
CA PRO A 307 -4.24 1.78 -7.73
C PRO A 307 -5.57 2.39 -8.18
N TYR A 308 -6.16 3.25 -7.34
CA TYR A 308 -7.39 3.96 -7.68
C TYR A 308 -7.25 4.78 -8.98
N ARG A 309 -6.15 5.53 -9.12
CA ARG A 309 -5.88 6.35 -10.31
C ARG A 309 -5.65 5.49 -11.55
N LEU A 310 -4.93 4.38 -11.45
CA LEU A 310 -4.70 3.44 -12.55
C LEU A 310 -6.01 2.85 -13.07
N GLU A 311 -6.93 2.48 -12.19
CA GLU A 311 -8.23 1.92 -12.55
C GLU A 311 -9.14 2.90 -13.33
N ASN A 312 -8.87 4.19 -13.29
CA ASN A 312 -9.53 5.21 -14.12
C ASN A 312 -9.00 5.24 -15.57
N SER A 313 -7.92 4.55 -15.88
CA SER A 313 -7.29 4.56 -17.21
C SER A 313 -8.08 3.75 -18.22
N ARG A 314 -8.16 4.21 -19.48
CA ARG A 314 -8.87 3.51 -20.55
C ARG A 314 -8.28 2.12 -20.84
N CYS A 315 -6.99 1.94 -20.67
CA CYS A 315 -6.33 0.64 -20.83
C CYS A 315 -6.82 -0.35 -19.75
N TRP A 316 -7.06 0.13 -18.52
CA TRP A 316 -7.68 -0.65 -17.46
C TRP A 316 -9.12 -1.05 -17.82
N GLU A 317 -9.93 -0.13 -18.32
CA GLU A 317 -11.31 -0.39 -18.74
C GLU A 317 -11.41 -1.50 -19.80
N LYS A 318 -10.42 -1.59 -20.70
CA LYS A 318 -10.36 -2.62 -21.74
C LYS A 318 -10.02 -4.01 -21.23
N GLY A 319 -9.67 -4.14 -19.96
CA GLY A 319 -9.43 -5.44 -19.33
C GLY A 319 -8.13 -6.14 -19.74
N ASP A 320 -7.13 -5.42 -20.27
CA ASP A 320 -5.85 -6.02 -20.63
C ASP A 320 -5.16 -6.59 -19.38
N ALA A 321 -4.89 -7.89 -19.37
CA ALA A 321 -4.33 -8.61 -18.24
C ALA A 321 -2.90 -8.17 -17.87
N ARG A 322 -2.19 -7.52 -18.78
CA ARG A 322 -0.82 -7.02 -18.57
C ARG A 322 -0.78 -5.76 -17.71
N ILE A 323 -1.91 -5.02 -17.62
CA ILE A 323 -1.95 -3.76 -16.85
C ILE A 323 -2.05 -4.08 -15.35
N THR A 324 -0.89 -4.11 -14.70
CA THR A 324 -0.71 -4.25 -13.25
C THR A 324 0.41 -3.30 -12.80
N CYS A 325 0.63 -3.18 -11.50
CA CYS A 325 1.71 -2.35 -10.96
C CYS A 325 3.09 -2.81 -11.48
N VAL A 326 3.29 -4.12 -11.59
CA VAL A 326 4.56 -4.71 -12.06
C VAL A 326 4.77 -4.65 -13.57
N ALA A 327 3.79 -4.18 -14.33
CA ALA A 327 4.02 -3.83 -15.73
C ALA A 327 5.02 -2.68 -15.88
N CYS A 328 5.16 -1.84 -14.84
CA CYS A 328 6.02 -0.66 -14.85
C CYS A 328 7.03 -0.63 -13.70
N HIS A 329 6.74 -1.29 -12.58
CA HIS A 329 7.57 -1.26 -11.37
C HIS A 329 8.04 -2.67 -10.98
N ASP A 330 9.31 -2.81 -10.60
CA ASP A 330 9.80 -3.98 -9.88
C ASP A 330 9.69 -3.70 -8.38
N PRO A 331 8.82 -4.41 -7.63
CA PRO A 331 8.60 -4.15 -6.21
C PRO A 331 9.84 -4.46 -5.34
N HIS A 332 10.84 -5.15 -5.90
CA HIS A 332 12.11 -5.44 -5.22
C HIS A 332 13.21 -4.43 -5.54
N LYS A 333 12.92 -3.35 -6.27
CA LYS A 333 13.92 -2.34 -6.64
C LYS A 333 13.49 -0.94 -6.23
N PRO A 334 14.44 -0.05 -5.97
CA PRO A 334 14.15 1.36 -5.78
C PRO A 334 13.34 1.93 -6.94
N LEU A 335 12.45 2.86 -6.60
CA LEU A 335 11.63 3.55 -7.60
C LEU A 335 12.51 4.38 -8.53
N VAL A 336 12.40 4.17 -9.83
CA VAL A 336 13.05 4.99 -10.84
C VAL A 336 12.29 6.31 -10.98
N GLN A 337 13.01 7.42 -10.84
CA GLN A 337 12.42 8.77 -10.90
C GLN A 337 12.43 9.37 -12.30
N GLU A 338 13.27 8.86 -13.22
CA GLU A 338 13.41 9.36 -14.58
C GLU A 338 12.23 8.93 -15.47
N PRO A 339 11.39 9.87 -15.97
CA PRO A 339 10.18 9.52 -16.74
C PRO A 339 10.46 8.70 -18.00
N GLY A 340 11.57 8.97 -18.69
CA GLY A 340 11.94 8.26 -19.92
C GLY A 340 12.25 6.78 -19.72
N SER A 341 12.59 6.38 -18.51
CA SER A 341 12.86 4.97 -18.16
C SER A 341 11.64 4.07 -18.31
N TYR A 342 10.43 4.64 -18.32
CA TYR A 342 9.17 3.92 -18.47
C TYR A 342 8.67 3.81 -19.92
N ASP A 343 9.37 4.43 -20.89
CA ASP A 343 8.90 4.45 -22.28
C ASP A 343 8.80 3.05 -22.89
N ALA A 344 9.75 2.16 -22.57
CA ALA A 344 9.72 0.78 -23.02
C ALA A 344 8.43 0.06 -22.61
N ASN A 345 7.97 0.23 -21.38
CA ASN A 345 6.75 -0.37 -20.86
C ASN A 345 5.50 0.14 -21.63
N CYS A 346 5.48 1.42 -21.97
CA CYS A 346 4.40 1.98 -22.80
C CYS A 346 4.41 1.40 -24.22
N LEU A 347 5.61 1.25 -24.81
CA LEU A 347 5.81 0.78 -26.18
C LEU A 347 5.59 -0.71 -26.36
N GLU A 348 5.46 -1.49 -25.31
CA GLU A 348 4.97 -2.87 -25.40
C GLU A 348 3.54 -2.94 -25.95
N CYS A 349 2.73 -1.92 -25.69
CA CYS A 349 1.34 -1.83 -26.13
C CYS A 349 1.10 -0.75 -27.19
N HIS A 350 1.83 0.35 -27.14
CA HIS A 350 1.67 1.51 -28.02
C HIS A 350 2.73 1.55 -29.11
N VAL A 351 2.42 2.24 -30.21
CA VAL A 351 3.36 2.52 -31.31
C VAL A 351 3.84 3.96 -31.18
N ALA A 352 5.16 4.18 -31.21
CA ALA A 352 5.75 5.50 -31.21
C ALA A 352 5.43 6.28 -32.50
N ALA A 353 5.58 7.59 -32.47
CA ALA A 353 5.48 8.44 -33.67
C ALA A 353 6.48 7.99 -34.72
N GLY A 354 6.01 7.75 -35.96
CA GLY A 354 6.83 7.23 -37.06
C GLY A 354 7.19 5.75 -36.99
N GLY A 355 6.69 5.01 -35.98
CA GLY A 355 6.94 3.58 -35.80
C GLY A 355 6.05 2.67 -36.66
N GLU A 356 6.27 1.37 -36.51
CA GLU A 356 5.52 0.31 -37.22
C GLU A 356 4.02 0.37 -36.97
N LYS A 357 3.25 -0.25 -37.86
CA LYS A 357 1.77 -0.35 -37.73
C LYS A 357 1.36 -1.12 -36.49
N ARG A 358 0.18 -0.78 -35.96
CA ARG A 358 -0.45 -1.51 -34.86
C ARG A 358 -0.57 -3.01 -35.19
N THR A 359 -0.25 -3.84 -34.23
CA THR A 359 -0.40 -5.30 -34.30
C THR A 359 -1.33 -5.79 -33.19
N ALA A 360 -1.73 -7.06 -33.24
CA ALA A 360 -2.51 -7.67 -32.15
C ALA A 360 -1.81 -7.58 -30.79
N ASN A 361 -0.47 -7.65 -30.76
CA ASN A 361 0.33 -7.54 -29.54
C ASN A 361 0.55 -6.07 -29.11
N ARG A 362 0.32 -5.10 -30.01
CA ARG A 362 0.40 -3.66 -29.74
C ARG A 362 -0.91 -2.96 -30.10
N PRO A 363 -1.99 -3.21 -29.35
CA PRO A 363 -3.33 -2.72 -29.67
C PRO A 363 -3.52 -1.23 -29.35
N GLY A 364 -2.60 -0.61 -28.63
CA GLY A 364 -2.65 0.80 -28.22
C GLY A 364 -2.60 1.75 -29.43
N ALA A 365 -3.22 2.93 -29.28
CA ALA A 365 -3.16 3.94 -30.32
C ALA A 365 -1.72 4.46 -30.49
N ALA A 366 -1.35 4.78 -31.73
CA ALA A 366 -0.08 5.46 -31.99
C ALA A 366 -0.13 6.87 -31.40
N CYS A 367 0.96 7.29 -30.79
CA CYS A 367 1.15 8.68 -30.37
C CYS A 367 1.58 9.51 -31.61
N PRO A 368 0.83 10.56 -32.01
CA PRO A 368 1.20 11.37 -33.16
C PRO A 368 2.27 12.44 -32.82
N VAL A 369 2.59 12.64 -31.55
CA VAL A 369 3.35 13.78 -31.07
C VAL A 369 4.79 13.43 -30.70
N ALA A 370 4.98 12.30 -30.01
CA ALA A 370 6.28 11.94 -29.43
C ALA A 370 6.56 10.45 -29.48
N ALA A 371 7.85 10.09 -29.43
CA ALA A 371 8.36 8.72 -29.38
C ALA A 371 8.97 8.37 -28.01
N LYS A 372 9.07 9.34 -27.09
CA LYS A 372 9.70 9.19 -25.78
C LYS A 372 9.10 10.13 -24.76
N ASN A 373 9.45 9.93 -23.48
CA ASN A 373 8.96 10.69 -22.33
C ASN A 373 7.42 10.62 -22.19
N CYS A 374 6.86 9.44 -22.42
CA CYS A 374 5.41 9.20 -22.43
C CYS A 374 4.75 9.62 -21.11
N VAL A 375 5.37 9.30 -20.00
CA VAL A 375 4.89 9.60 -18.64
C VAL A 375 4.69 11.10 -18.44
N SER A 376 5.60 11.94 -18.95
CA SER A 376 5.55 13.40 -18.77
C SER A 376 4.26 14.03 -19.29
N CYS A 377 3.67 13.45 -20.35
CA CYS A 377 2.43 13.94 -20.96
C CYS A 377 1.18 13.18 -20.51
N HIS A 378 1.30 11.88 -20.27
CA HIS A 378 0.15 11.01 -20.00
C HIS A 378 -0.10 10.75 -18.51
N MET A 379 0.91 11.01 -17.66
CA MET A 379 0.89 10.81 -16.20
C MET A 379 1.52 12.04 -15.52
N PRO A 380 0.92 13.23 -15.63
CA PRO A 380 1.55 14.46 -15.16
C PRO A 380 1.75 14.43 -13.65
N LYS A 381 2.79 15.15 -13.20
CA LYS A 381 2.99 15.40 -11.78
C LYS A 381 1.99 16.42 -11.26
N VAL A 382 1.41 16.16 -10.10
CA VAL A 382 0.45 16.99 -9.40
C VAL A 382 0.93 17.23 -7.99
N SER A 383 0.90 18.48 -7.55
CA SER A 383 1.30 18.88 -6.19
C SER A 383 0.05 19.25 -5.38
N PRO A 384 -0.46 18.35 -4.53
CA PRO A 384 -1.52 18.71 -3.60
C PRO A 384 -1.01 19.76 -2.61
N PRO A 385 -1.89 20.69 -2.16
CA PRO A 385 -1.52 21.70 -1.18
C PRO A 385 -0.95 21.06 0.10
N ASN A 386 0.02 21.69 0.71
CA ASN A 386 0.56 21.33 2.04
C ASN A 386 1.21 19.93 2.13
N LEU A 387 1.51 19.26 1.01
CA LEU A 387 2.27 18.00 1.01
C LEU A 387 3.74 18.18 0.62
N HIS A 388 4.13 19.38 0.21
CA HIS A 388 5.51 19.73 -0.20
C HIS A 388 6.14 18.76 -1.21
N SER A 389 5.31 18.03 -1.97
CA SER A 389 5.74 16.99 -2.90
C SER A 389 4.82 16.90 -4.10
N ALA A 390 5.39 16.55 -5.25
CA ALA A 390 4.66 16.27 -6.47
C ALA A 390 4.53 14.78 -6.69
N PHE A 391 3.33 14.32 -7.01
CA PHE A 391 2.98 12.93 -7.25
C PHE A 391 2.67 12.69 -8.71
N THR A 392 3.20 11.63 -9.29
CA THR A 392 2.83 11.19 -10.64
C THR A 392 1.40 10.66 -10.64
N ASP A 393 0.55 11.25 -11.48
CA ASP A 393 -0.84 10.80 -11.59
C ASP A 393 -0.93 9.50 -12.41
N HIS A 394 -1.31 8.41 -11.74
CA HIS A 394 -1.44 7.08 -12.36
C HIS A 394 -2.71 6.92 -13.23
N TRP A 395 -3.55 7.93 -13.33
CA TRP A 395 -4.60 7.96 -14.36
C TRP A 395 -3.99 8.28 -15.73
N ILE A 396 -3.67 7.24 -16.48
CA ILE A 396 -3.06 7.34 -17.82
C ILE A 396 -4.09 7.90 -18.79
N ARG A 397 -3.89 9.14 -19.26
CA ARG A 397 -4.83 9.85 -20.13
C ARG A 397 -4.10 10.85 -21.04
N ILE A 398 -4.82 11.39 -22.00
CA ILE A 398 -4.34 12.55 -22.76
C ILE A 398 -4.58 13.80 -21.91
N VAL A 399 -3.52 14.44 -21.49
CA VAL A 399 -3.56 15.70 -20.73
C VAL A 399 -3.21 16.84 -21.68
N ARG A 400 -4.02 17.90 -21.68
CA ARG A 400 -3.78 19.10 -22.45
C ARG A 400 -3.35 20.22 -21.49
N PRO A 401 -2.48 21.15 -21.94
CA PRO A 401 -2.15 22.34 -21.15
C PRO A 401 -3.43 23.05 -20.70
N GLY A 402 -3.48 23.44 -19.43
CA GLY A 402 -4.64 24.09 -18.83
C GLY A 402 -5.82 23.19 -18.47
N SER A 403 -5.73 21.86 -18.68
CA SER A 403 -6.75 20.93 -18.19
C SER A 403 -6.76 20.92 -16.67
N SER A 404 -7.97 21.02 -16.08
CA SER A 404 -8.16 20.82 -14.64
C SER A 404 -7.78 19.40 -14.21
N TYR A 405 -7.39 19.25 -12.95
CA TYR A 405 -7.21 17.94 -12.34
C TYR A 405 -8.56 17.22 -12.27
N PRO A 406 -8.72 16.03 -12.84
CA PRO A 406 -9.96 15.27 -12.75
C PRO A 406 -10.02 14.54 -11.39
N GLU A 407 -11.09 14.78 -10.67
CA GLU A 407 -11.40 14.12 -9.39
C GLU A 407 -12.05 12.76 -9.56
#